data_fa481addbe8d9a81f4ee42b77f7dbd72
#
_entry.id   fa481addbe8d9a81f4ee42b77f7dbd72
#
_cell.length_a   1.000
_cell.length_b   1.000
_cell.length_c   1.000
_cell.angle_alpha   90.00
_cell.angle_beta   90.00
_cell.angle_gamma   90.00
#
_symmetry.space_group_name_H-M   'P 1'
#
loop_
_entity.id
_entity.type
_entity.pdbx_description
1 polymer ?
#
loop_
_entity_poly.entity_id
_entity_poly.type
_entity_poly.pdbx_seq_one_letter_code
_entity_poly.pdbx_strand_id
1 'polypeptide(L)'
;VVDGDLILYICGKYMKETGKLENNTIVTTIMSNLGLYKACDREGIRYEKTAVGDKYVCENMMANGHSLGGEQSGHIIFSKHATTGDGILTSLMLMEVIIEKKQLLNTLASEVSIYPQLLENVRVANKTAARNNEEVKKAVASVEKELGEDGRILVRESGTEPVIRVMVEALSLIHI
;
A
#
# COMPACT_ATOMS: atom_id res chain seq x y z
N VAL A 1 13.55 -0.08 -8.49
CA VAL A 1 12.27 -0.22 -9.24
C VAL A 1 11.27 0.71 -8.58
N VAL A 2 10.51 1.45 -9.38
CA VAL A 2 9.37 2.24 -8.90
C VAL A 2 8.16 1.32 -8.97
N ASP A 3 7.61 0.95 -7.82
CA ASP A 3 6.46 0.07 -7.68
C ASP A 3 5.13 0.84 -7.58
N GLY A 4 4.02 0.15 -7.38
CA GLY A 4 2.70 0.76 -7.30
C GLY A 4 2.55 1.74 -6.13
N ASP A 5 3.18 1.49 -4.99
CA ASP A 5 3.14 2.40 -3.84
C ASP A 5 3.82 3.73 -4.15
N LEU A 6 4.97 3.69 -4.80
CA LEU A 6 5.68 4.89 -5.23
C LEU A 6 4.88 5.67 -6.28
N ILE A 7 4.22 4.96 -7.22
CA ILE A 7 3.35 5.60 -8.22
C ILE A 7 2.14 6.27 -7.55
N LEU A 8 1.49 5.59 -6.60
CA LEU A 8 0.37 6.15 -5.83
C LEU A 8 0.79 7.43 -5.10
N TYR A 9 1.96 7.42 -4.46
CA TYR A 9 2.47 8.61 -3.78
C TYR A 9 2.75 9.76 -4.75
N ILE A 10 3.52 9.49 -5.82
CA ILE A 10 3.93 10.51 -6.80
C ILE A 10 2.70 11.16 -7.45
N CYS A 11 1.77 10.33 -7.95
CA CYS A 11 0.55 10.82 -8.58
C CYS A 11 -0.38 11.49 -7.56
N GLY A 12 -0.52 10.92 -6.37
CA GLY A 12 -1.38 11.46 -5.32
C GLY A 12 -0.92 12.83 -4.82
N LYS A 13 0.40 13.01 -4.61
CA LYS A 13 0.98 14.29 -4.23
C LYS A 13 0.72 15.35 -5.32
N TYR A 14 0.99 15.03 -6.58
CA TYR A 14 0.72 15.92 -7.69
C TYR A 14 -0.77 16.26 -7.84
N MET A 15 -1.65 15.27 -7.73
CA MET A 15 -3.09 15.48 -7.78
C MET A 15 -3.59 16.35 -6.63
N LYS A 16 -3.02 16.20 -5.42
CA LYS A 16 -3.31 17.08 -4.29
C LYS A 16 -2.92 18.53 -4.59
N GLU A 17 -1.69 18.76 -5.03
CA GLU A 17 -1.18 20.09 -5.35
C GLU A 17 -1.98 20.81 -6.46
N THR A 18 -2.51 20.02 -7.41
CA THR A 18 -3.33 20.53 -8.52
C THR A 18 -4.83 20.52 -8.24
N GLY A 19 -5.25 20.17 -7.03
CA GLY A 19 -6.66 20.11 -6.63
C GLY A 19 -7.47 19.00 -7.31
N LYS A 20 -6.79 17.98 -7.83
CA LYS A 20 -7.41 16.83 -8.54
C LYS A 20 -7.64 15.60 -7.63
N LEU A 21 -7.06 15.59 -6.41
CA LEU A 21 -7.21 14.48 -5.46
C LEU A 21 -8.50 14.65 -4.63
N GLU A 22 -9.56 13.97 -5.05
CA GLU A 22 -10.84 14.05 -4.38
C GLU A 22 -10.73 13.56 -2.92
N ASN A 23 -11.38 14.31 -2.03
CA ASN A 23 -11.33 14.07 -0.58
C ASN A 23 -9.91 14.08 0.01
N ASN A 24 -8.89 14.52 -0.75
CA ASN A 24 -7.49 14.46 -0.36
C ASN A 24 -7.07 13.04 0.11
N THR A 25 -7.56 12.00 -0.59
CA THR A 25 -7.44 10.61 -0.13
C THR A 25 -6.94 9.69 -1.25
N ILE A 26 -5.98 8.83 -0.91
CA ILE A 26 -5.52 7.69 -1.72
C ILE A 26 -6.13 6.41 -1.14
N VAL A 27 -6.72 5.56 -1.98
CA VAL A 27 -7.18 4.23 -1.54
C VAL A 27 -6.12 3.19 -1.89
N THR A 28 -5.72 2.40 -0.90
CA THR A 28 -4.74 1.34 -1.10
C THR A 28 -5.09 0.09 -0.29
N THR A 29 -4.24 -0.92 -0.28
CA THR A 29 -4.48 -2.16 0.46
C THR A 29 -3.62 -2.25 1.70
N ILE A 30 -3.98 -3.15 2.62
CA ILE A 30 -3.17 -3.46 3.80
C ILE A 30 -1.75 -3.94 3.47
N MET A 31 -1.47 -4.30 2.21
CA MET A 31 -0.14 -4.75 1.77
C MET A 31 0.78 -3.63 1.31
N SER A 32 0.29 -2.40 1.13
CA SER A 32 1.15 -1.27 0.81
C SER A 32 2.19 -1.04 1.87
N ASN A 33 3.39 -0.67 1.46
CA ASN A 33 4.54 -0.48 2.34
C ASN A 33 4.29 0.62 3.39
N LEU A 34 4.77 0.42 4.61
CA LEU A 34 4.66 1.39 5.69
C LEU A 34 5.22 2.77 5.29
N GLY A 35 6.23 2.78 4.42
CA GLY A 35 6.82 4.00 3.86
C GLY A 35 5.84 4.86 3.07
N LEU A 36 4.88 4.25 2.34
CA LEU A 36 3.81 4.99 1.67
C LEU A 36 2.95 5.73 2.69
N TYR A 37 2.52 5.06 3.76
CA TYR A 37 1.67 5.68 4.78
C TYR A 37 2.37 6.84 5.47
N LYS A 38 3.62 6.64 5.90
CA LYS A 38 4.42 7.71 6.52
C LYS A 38 4.68 8.89 5.56
N ALA A 39 4.86 8.62 4.28
CA ALA A 39 4.98 9.68 3.29
C ALA A 39 3.67 10.45 3.09
N CYS A 40 2.54 9.76 3.05
CA CYS A 40 1.21 10.38 3.02
C CYS A 40 0.96 11.25 4.26
N ASP A 41 1.27 10.76 5.45
CA ASP A 41 1.12 11.50 6.71
C ASP A 41 1.95 12.79 6.69
N ARG A 42 3.19 12.73 6.24
CA ARG A 42 4.09 13.89 6.10
C ARG A 42 3.53 14.95 5.15
N GLU A 43 2.93 14.51 4.06
CA GLU A 43 2.32 15.42 3.07
C GLU A 43 0.88 15.81 3.43
N GLY A 44 0.31 15.29 4.53
CA GLY A 44 -1.08 15.52 4.89
C GLY A 44 -2.06 14.96 3.86
N ILE A 45 -1.72 13.87 3.20
CA ILE A 45 -2.61 13.09 2.33
C ILE A 45 -3.28 12.02 3.17
N ARG A 46 -4.58 11.93 3.12
CA ARG A 46 -5.32 10.84 3.76
C ARG A 46 -5.22 9.56 2.95
N TYR A 47 -5.33 8.43 3.61
CA TYR A 47 -5.38 7.14 2.92
C TYR A 47 -6.39 6.20 3.57
N GLU A 48 -7.00 5.36 2.74
CA GLU A 48 -7.87 4.27 3.18
C GLU A 48 -7.25 2.93 2.81
N LYS A 49 -7.28 1.99 3.77
CA LYS A 49 -6.70 0.65 3.63
C LYS A 49 -7.80 -0.35 3.42
N THR A 50 -7.82 -1.02 2.27
CA THR A 50 -8.75 -2.11 1.98
C THR A 50 -8.13 -3.49 2.19
N ALA A 51 -8.93 -4.53 2.08
CA ALA A 51 -8.41 -5.88 1.87
C ALA A 51 -7.64 -5.95 0.54
N VAL A 52 -6.77 -6.96 0.41
CA VAL A 52 -5.97 -7.18 -0.81
C VAL A 52 -6.89 -7.59 -1.97
N GLY A 53 -6.75 -6.90 -3.08
CA GLY A 53 -7.48 -7.12 -4.33
C GLY A 53 -8.06 -5.82 -4.89
N ASP A 54 -7.84 -5.60 -6.17
CA ASP A 54 -8.30 -4.43 -6.94
C ASP A 54 -9.79 -4.17 -6.79
N LYS A 55 -10.59 -5.24 -6.68
CA LYS A 55 -12.03 -5.17 -6.42
C LYS A 55 -12.34 -4.32 -5.18
N TYR A 56 -11.66 -4.56 -4.06
CA TYR A 56 -11.92 -3.86 -2.81
C TYR A 56 -11.48 -2.40 -2.87
N VAL A 57 -10.39 -2.13 -3.59
CA VAL A 57 -9.93 -0.76 -3.86
C VAL A 57 -10.99 -0.02 -4.69
N CYS A 58 -11.44 -0.63 -5.79
CA CYS A 58 -12.45 -0.04 -6.67
C CYS A 58 -13.79 0.21 -5.94
N GLU A 59 -14.29 -0.77 -5.18
CA GLU A 59 -15.51 -0.64 -4.39
C GLU A 59 -15.43 0.50 -3.38
N ASN A 60 -14.31 0.62 -2.69
CA ASN A 60 -14.08 1.71 -1.73
C ASN A 60 -14.04 3.07 -2.44
N MET A 61 -13.29 3.18 -3.55
CA MET A 61 -13.21 4.41 -4.34
C MET A 61 -14.59 4.87 -4.82
N MET A 62 -15.41 3.95 -5.32
CA MET A 62 -16.76 4.26 -5.82
C MET A 62 -17.70 4.68 -4.70
N ALA A 63 -17.67 3.98 -3.56
CA ALA A 63 -18.54 4.27 -2.42
C ALA A 63 -18.26 5.64 -1.78
N ASN A 64 -16.99 6.06 -1.79
CA ASN A 64 -16.54 7.28 -1.10
C ASN A 64 -16.16 8.43 -2.05
N GLY A 65 -16.25 8.22 -3.37
CA GLY A 65 -15.93 9.25 -4.38
C GLY A 65 -14.46 9.62 -4.46
N HIS A 66 -13.54 8.65 -4.24
CA HIS A 66 -12.11 8.88 -4.35
C HIS A 66 -11.62 8.81 -5.79
N SER A 67 -10.62 9.61 -6.14
CA SER A 67 -10.11 9.74 -7.51
C SER A 67 -8.88 8.90 -7.82
N LEU A 68 -8.16 8.42 -6.80
CA LEU A 68 -6.93 7.65 -6.95
C LEU A 68 -6.91 6.47 -5.98
N GLY A 69 -6.62 5.30 -6.49
CA GLY A 69 -6.39 4.11 -5.68
C GLY A 69 -5.57 3.07 -6.41
N GLY A 70 -5.10 2.06 -5.69
CA GLY A 70 -4.32 0.99 -6.28
C GLY A 70 -3.63 0.09 -5.28
N GLU A 71 -2.73 -0.73 -5.79
CA GLU A 71 -1.98 -1.72 -5.04
C GLU A 71 -0.47 -1.60 -5.31
N GLN A 72 0.34 -2.04 -4.36
CA GLN A 72 1.80 -2.11 -4.52
C GLN A 72 2.22 -2.88 -5.79
N SER A 73 1.43 -3.88 -6.20
CA SER A 73 1.64 -4.66 -7.43
C SER A 73 1.64 -3.83 -8.72
N GLY A 74 1.18 -2.58 -8.68
CA GLY A 74 1.12 -1.67 -9.83
C GLY A 74 -0.25 -1.59 -10.50
N HIS A 75 -1.28 -2.17 -9.93
CA HIS A 75 -2.65 -2.00 -10.39
C HIS A 75 -3.21 -0.66 -9.87
N ILE A 76 -3.17 0.37 -10.71
CA ILE A 76 -3.53 1.75 -10.34
C ILE A 76 -4.79 2.19 -11.05
N ILE A 77 -5.72 2.79 -10.32
CA ILE A 77 -7.02 3.26 -10.79
C ILE A 77 -7.10 4.78 -10.67
N PHE A 78 -7.37 5.45 -11.77
CA PHE A 78 -7.71 6.86 -11.83
C PHE A 78 -9.21 6.97 -12.19
N SER A 79 -10.09 7.08 -11.20
CA SER A 79 -11.54 6.94 -11.38
C SER A 79 -12.17 7.97 -12.33
N LYS A 80 -11.51 9.12 -12.55
CA LYS A 80 -11.95 10.13 -13.53
C LYS A 80 -11.71 9.70 -14.98
N HIS A 81 -10.90 8.69 -15.21
CA HIS A 81 -10.49 8.25 -16.56
C HIS A 81 -10.88 6.81 -16.86
N ALA A 82 -10.85 5.94 -15.85
CA ALA A 82 -11.14 4.51 -16.01
C ALA A 82 -11.77 3.94 -14.74
N THR A 83 -12.58 2.89 -14.91
CA THR A 83 -13.24 2.18 -13.79
C THR A 83 -12.43 1.02 -13.26
N THR A 84 -11.26 0.76 -13.85
CA THR A 84 -10.34 -0.31 -13.48
C THR A 84 -8.90 0.17 -13.62
N GLY A 85 -7.95 -0.59 -13.10
CA GLY A 85 -6.53 -0.31 -13.32
C GLY A 85 -6.16 -0.42 -14.79
N ASP A 86 -5.35 0.54 -15.24
CA ASP A 86 -4.86 0.62 -16.61
C ASP A 86 -3.38 1.07 -16.59
N GLY A 87 -2.49 0.17 -17.04
CA GLY A 87 -1.04 0.43 -17.04
C GLY A 87 -0.63 1.50 -18.06
N ILE A 88 -1.32 1.62 -19.19
CA ILE A 88 -1.04 2.65 -20.20
C ILE A 88 -1.46 4.01 -19.64
N LEU A 89 -2.66 4.13 -19.12
CA LEU A 89 -3.13 5.35 -18.45
C LEU A 89 -2.20 5.72 -17.29
N THR A 90 -1.81 4.76 -16.45
CA THR A 90 -0.90 4.99 -15.33
C THR A 90 0.44 5.55 -15.81
N SER A 91 0.99 5.03 -16.91
CA SER A 91 2.24 5.55 -17.48
C SER A 91 2.10 6.98 -18.00
N LEU A 92 0.98 7.32 -18.64
CA LEU A 92 0.70 8.67 -19.11
C LEU A 92 0.55 9.65 -17.95
N MET A 93 -0.19 9.28 -16.91
CA MET A 93 -0.34 10.11 -15.71
C MET A 93 0.99 10.35 -15.01
N LEU A 94 1.85 9.33 -14.92
CA LEU A 94 3.19 9.47 -14.34
C LEU A 94 4.09 10.35 -15.20
N MET A 95 4.02 10.26 -16.53
CA MET A 95 4.74 11.13 -17.44
C MET A 95 4.27 12.60 -17.32
N GLU A 96 2.96 12.85 -17.15
CA GLU A 96 2.44 14.18 -16.85
C GLU A 96 3.16 14.78 -15.64
N VAL A 97 3.25 14.02 -14.54
CA VAL A 97 3.93 14.47 -13.32
C VAL A 97 5.40 14.81 -13.57
N ILE A 98 6.13 13.93 -14.29
CA ILE A 98 7.55 14.13 -14.61
C ILE A 98 7.76 15.42 -15.41
N ILE A 99 6.91 15.68 -16.41
CA ILE A 99 7.00 16.86 -17.27
C ILE A 99 6.67 18.13 -16.51
N GLU A 100 5.57 18.13 -15.76
CA GLU A 100 5.11 19.31 -15.00
C GLU A 100 6.07 19.68 -13.86
N LYS A 101 6.57 18.67 -13.15
CA LYS A 101 7.54 18.87 -12.06
C LYS A 101 8.96 19.16 -12.56
N LYS A 102 9.27 18.83 -13.81
CA LYS A 102 10.62 18.90 -14.39
C LYS A 102 11.66 18.15 -13.54
N GLN A 103 11.25 17.03 -12.98
CA GLN A 103 12.07 16.20 -12.10
C GLN A 103 12.18 14.77 -12.65
N LEU A 104 13.31 14.13 -12.40
CA LEU A 104 13.50 12.74 -12.76
C LEU A 104 12.64 11.84 -11.85
N LEU A 105 12.21 10.70 -12.38
CA LEU A 105 11.38 9.74 -11.65
C LEU A 105 12.04 9.24 -10.36
N ASN A 106 13.37 9.01 -10.37
CA ASN A 106 14.10 8.62 -9.18
C ASN A 106 14.09 9.69 -8.08
N THR A 107 14.10 10.97 -8.44
CA THR A 107 13.98 12.08 -7.49
C THR A 107 12.59 12.11 -6.86
N LEU A 108 11.54 11.99 -7.68
CA LEU A 108 10.16 11.93 -7.18
C LEU A 108 9.95 10.71 -6.26
N ALA A 109 10.50 9.55 -6.62
CA ALA A 109 10.39 8.33 -5.84
C ALA A 109 11.20 8.35 -4.53
N SER A 110 12.30 9.14 -4.47
CA SER A 110 13.17 9.19 -3.29
C SER A 110 12.53 9.86 -2.07
N GLU A 111 11.39 10.51 -2.25
CA GLU A 111 10.62 11.08 -1.15
C GLU A 111 9.95 10.02 -0.26
N VAL A 112 9.83 8.78 -0.74
CA VAL A 112 9.27 7.66 0.03
C VAL A 112 10.41 6.74 0.47
N SER A 113 10.57 6.59 1.77
CA SER A 113 11.49 5.61 2.34
C SER A 113 10.82 4.24 2.39
N ILE A 114 11.27 3.31 1.55
CA ILE A 114 10.74 1.94 1.53
C ILE A 114 11.27 1.17 2.74
N TYR A 115 10.37 0.65 3.53
CA TYR A 115 10.68 -0.20 4.67
C TYR A 115 11.03 -1.61 4.20
N PRO A 116 12.15 -2.19 4.63
CA PRO A 116 12.45 -3.60 4.43
C PRO A 116 11.29 -4.48 4.86
N GLN A 117 10.99 -5.49 4.05
CA GLN A 117 9.85 -6.38 4.25
C GLN A 117 10.29 -7.83 4.17
N LEU A 118 9.89 -8.64 5.13
CA LEU A 118 10.01 -10.09 5.10
C LEU A 118 8.62 -10.71 5.02
N LEU A 119 8.42 -11.61 4.05
CA LEU A 119 7.17 -12.35 3.87
C LEU A 119 7.44 -13.84 3.96
N GLU A 120 6.83 -14.48 4.95
CA GLU A 120 6.90 -15.93 5.15
C GLU A 120 5.54 -16.60 4.93
N ASN A 121 5.57 -17.76 4.27
CA ASN A 121 4.39 -18.57 4.00
C ASN A 121 4.43 -19.83 4.88
N VAL A 122 3.59 -19.87 5.88
CA VAL A 122 3.51 -21.01 6.83
C VAL A 122 2.37 -21.94 6.42
N ARG A 123 2.70 -23.19 6.07
CA ARG A 123 1.68 -24.22 5.78
C ARG A 123 0.97 -24.65 7.07
N VAL A 124 -0.36 -24.68 7.01
CA VAL A 124 -1.21 -25.04 8.14
C VAL A 124 -2.36 -25.94 7.69
N ALA A 125 -2.77 -26.85 8.57
CA ALA A 125 -3.89 -27.74 8.29
C ALA A 125 -5.25 -26.99 8.28
N ASN A 126 -5.39 -25.98 9.13
CA ASN A 126 -6.57 -25.13 9.22
C ASN A 126 -6.16 -23.68 9.43
N LYS A 127 -6.38 -22.86 8.43
CA LYS A 127 -5.97 -21.44 8.42
C LYS A 127 -6.66 -20.63 9.52
N THR A 128 -7.97 -20.79 9.63
CA THR A 128 -8.77 -20.05 10.60
C THR A 128 -8.43 -20.44 12.04
N ALA A 129 -8.22 -21.75 12.32
CA ALA A 129 -7.81 -22.20 13.63
C ALA A 129 -6.40 -21.69 14.00
N ALA A 130 -5.46 -21.72 13.05
CA ALA A 130 -4.10 -21.23 13.28
C ALA A 130 -4.09 -19.70 13.51
N ARG A 131 -4.83 -18.91 12.70
CA ARG A 131 -4.94 -17.46 12.87
C ARG A 131 -5.58 -17.09 14.22
N ASN A 132 -6.55 -17.86 14.69
CA ASN A 132 -7.27 -17.59 15.93
C ASN A 132 -6.62 -18.22 17.16
N ASN A 133 -5.49 -18.93 17.00
CA ASN A 133 -4.75 -19.52 18.11
C ASN A 133 -4.23 -18.42 19.05
N GLU A 134 -4.45 -18.60 20.36
CA GLU A 134 -4.09 -17.58 21.36
C GLU A 134 -2.56 -17.39 21.50
N GLU A 135 -1.77 -18.42 21.25
CA GLU A 135 -0.31 -18.29 21.26
C GLU A 135 0.19 -17.48 20.08
N VAL A 136 -0.42 -17.68 18.89
CA VAL A 136 -0.11 -16.88 17.69
C VAL A 136 -0.49 -15.40 17.92
N LYS A 137 -1.67 -15.12 18.47
CA LYS A 137 -2.09 -13.76 18.79
C LYS A 137 -1.16 -13.08 19.80
N LYS A 138 -0.74 -13.82 20.84
CA LYS A 138 0.23 -13.29 21.83
C LYS A 138 1.58 -12.99 21.20
N ALA A 139 2.08 -13.89 20.34
CA ALA A 139 3.32 -13.66 19.61
C ALA A 139 3.25 -12.43 18.71
N VAL A 140 2.16 -12.30 17.94
CA VAL A 140 1.91 -11.11 17.09
C VAL A 140 1.89 -9.84 17.93
N ALA A 141 1.13 -9.81 19.03
CA ALA A 141 1.05 -8.64 19.90
C ALA A 141 2.40 -8.29 20.55
N SER A 142 3.25 -9.30 20.85
CA SER A 142 4.60 -9.05 21.34
C SER A 142 5.48 -8.38 20.30
N VAL A 143 5.44 -8.87 19.05
CA VAL A 143 6.19 -8.29 17.93
C VAL A 143 5.69 -6.87 17.61
N GLU A 144 4.38 -6.65 17.57
CA GLU A 144 3.81 -5.31 17.37
C GLU A 144 4.31 -4.31 18.43
N LYS A 145 4.35 -4.75 19.69
CA LYS A 145 4.87 -3.91 20.78
C LYS A 145 6.37 -3.61 20.64
N GLU A 146 7.15 -4.58 20.18
CA GLU A 146 8.60 -4.43 19.98
C GLU A 146 8.90 -3.49 18.80
N LEU A 147 8.17 -3.64 17.69
CA LEU A 147 8.33 -2.81 16.50
C LEU A 147 7.85 -1.36 16.70
N GLY A 148 6.85 -1.15 17.55
CA GLY A 148 6.30 0.17 17.83
C GLY A 148 5.81 0.89 16.56
N GLU A 149 6.18 2.16 16.42
CA GLU A 149 5.80 2.97 15.25
C GLU A 149 6.73 2.77 14.04
N ASP A 150 7.85 2.07 14.23
CA ASP A 150 8.89 1.90 13.22
C ASP A 150 8.82 0.55 12.49
N GLY A 151 7.74 -0.18 12.71
CA GLY A 151 7.47 -1.42 12.01
C GLY A 151 6.05 -1.89 12.18
N ARG A 152 5.74 -3.01 11.53
CA ARG A 152 4.45 -3.69 11.67
C ARG A 152 4.56 -5.16 11.33
N ILE A 153 3.63 -5.94 11.84
CA ILE A 153 3.41 -7.32 11.46
C ILE A 153 2.00 -7.48 10.90
N LEU A 154 1.87 -8.27 9.84
CA LEU A 154 0.59 -8.61 9.22
C LEU A 154 0.48 -10.12 9.08
N VAL A 155 -0.54 -10.70 9.68
CA VAL A 155 -0.84 -12.14 9.56
C VAL A 155 -2.17 -12.30 8.84
N ARG A 156 -2.15 -12.96 7.67
CA ARG A 156 -3.34 -13.18 6.85
C ARG A 156 -3.42 -14.58 6.25
N GLU A 157 -4.63 -15.02 6.02
CA GLU A 157 -4.90 -16.26 5.29
C GLU A 157 -4.65 -16.05 3.78
N SER A 158 -4.02 -17.03 3.12
CA SER A 158 -3.99 -17.07 1.65
C SER A 158 -5.37 -17.44 1.11
N GLY A 159 -5.84 -16.72 0.09
CA GLY A 159 -7.11 -17.03 -0.57
C GLY A 159 -7.10 -18.36 -1.33
N THR A 160 -5.95 -18.75 -1.89
CA THR A 160 -5.82 -19.87 -2.83
C THR A 160 -5.03 -21.06 -2.29
N GLU A 161 -4.18 -20.86 -1.29
CA GLU A 161 -3.25 -21.87 -0.77
C GLU A 161 -3.54 -22.19 0.70
N PRO A 162 -3.18 -23.41 1.19
CA PRO A 162 -3.32 -23.79 2.60
C PRO A 162 -2.18 -23.20 3.44
N VAL A 163 -1.99 -21.90 3.36
CA VAL A 163 -0.94 -21.18 4.11
C VAL A 163 -1.49 -19.95 4.81
N ILE A 164 -0.85 -19.61 5.93
CA ILE A 164 -0.90 -18.29 6.53
C ILE A 164 0.33 -17.51 6.04
N ARG A 165 0.12 -16.28 5.63
CA ARG A 165 1.17 -15.36 5.25
C ARG A 165 1.45 -14.43 6.41
N VAL A 166 2.70 -14.43 6.84
CA VAL A 166 3.23 -13.55 7.89
C VAL A 166 4.16 -12.57 7.22
N MET A 167 3.84 -11.30 7.31
CA MET A 167 4.65 -10.22 6.76
C MET A 167 5.09 -9.32 7.91
N VAL A 168 6.38 -9.02 7.96
CA VAL A 168 6.97 -8.06 8.90
C VAL A 168 7.66 -6.96 8.10
N GLU A 169 7.44 -5.73 8.48
CA GLU A 169 8.14 -4.55 7.97
C GLU A 169 8.78 -3.82 9.15
N ALA A 170 10.01 -3.35 8.96
CA ALA A 170 10.70 -2.53 9.95
C ALA A 170 11.71 -1.60 9.28
N LEU A 171 12.23 -0.60 10.01
CA LEU A 171 13.24 0.35 9.54
C LEU A 171 14.50 -0.34 8.96
N SER A 172 14.86 -1.50 9.48
CA SER A 172 15.98 -2.28 8.97
C SER A 172 15.74 -3.77 9.13
N LEU A 173 16.44 -4.58 8.32
CA LEU A 173 16.41 -6.05 8.40
C LEU A 173 16.92 -6.59 9.74
N ILE A 174 17.70 -5.81 10.49
CA ILE A 174 18.19 -6.22 11.82
C ILE A 174 17.03 -6.33 12.83
N HIS A 175 15.97 -5.55 12.63
CA HIS A 175 14.79 -5.56 13.50
C HIS A 175 13.75 -6.61 13.10
N ILE A 176 13.97 -7.30 11.99
CA ILE A 176 13.10 -8.36 11.50
C ILE A 176 13.69 -9.74 11.84
#